data_7040002473fef65074134e08d9c11168
#
_entry.id   7040002473fef65074134e08d9c11168
#
_cell.length_a   1.000
_cell.length_b   1.000
_cell.length_c   1.000
_cell.angle_alpha   90.00
_cell.angle_beta   90.00
_cell.angle_gamma   90.00
#
_symmetry.space_group_name_H-M   'P 1'
#
loop_
_entity.id
_entity.type
_entity.pdbx_description
1 polymer ?
#
loop_
_entity_poly.entity_id
_entity_poly.type
_entity_poly.pdbx_seq_one_letter_code
_entity_poly.pdbx_strand_id
1 'polypeptide(L)'
;MNKSFSLFILGGTGDLAKKKLFPSLSRLYSKGYLNGLYKVYSLARSKREDWEKIVCQLDRGLGKLCNFIPFDAKDWNSYLELGKVISELKGQELIFFLSLSPYLFEDTVRNLGRLLRDFTNPRKIVVEKPFGFDLASAKRLNDILYRYFIEDEIYRIDHFLGKDTIQNIFSLRFSNTIFEGIWNKNFIDHVQIVALEKVGVEGRGEFYDKVGAIRDMLQNHMLQMLAFTAMEPPALMEERFIRDEKVKVLRNTEIHRLIRGRYEGYTLEVGKEDSKTETFACAKVWVENFRWQGVPFYLMT
;
A
#
# COMPACT_ATOMS: atom_id res chain seq x y z
N MET A 1 14.94 11.00 21.10
CA MET A 1 13.63 10.98 21.82
C MET A 1 12.59 10.49 20.82
N ASN A 2 11.91 9.37 21.08
CA ASN A 2 10.81 8.93 20.24
C ASN A 2 9.69 9.98 20.31
N LYS A 3 9.35 10.59 19.17
CA LYS A 3 8.25 11.56 19.10
C LYS A 3 6.95 10.83 19.42
N SER A 4 6.12 11.45 20.26
CA SER A 4 4.78 10.93 20.55
C SER A 4 3.91 11.09 19.29
N PHE A 5 3.12 10.06 18.96
CA PHE A 5 2.26 10.08 17.77
C PHE A 5 0.87 9.52 18.07
N SER A 6 -0.11 9.96 17.30
CA SER A 6 -1.48 9.44 17.31
C SER A 6 -1.85 8.92 15.92
N LEU A 7 -2.48 7.75 15.87
CA LEU A 7 -2.90 7.07 14.65
C LEU A 7 -4.41 7.24 14.42
N PHE A 8 -4.79 7.76 13.26
CA PHE A 8 -6.17 7.93 12.83
C PHE A 8 -6.45 6.96 11.68
N ILE A 9 -7.34 5.98 11.91
CA ILE A 9 -7.72 4.97 10.91
C ILE A 9 -9.08 5.34 10.34
N LEU A 10 -9.09 5.95 9.17
CA LEU A 10 -10.31 6.29 8.44
C LEU A 10 -10.87 5.04 7.76
N GLY A 11 -12.07 4.64 8.13
CA GLY A 11 -12.62 3.32 7.79
C GLY A 11 -12.26 2.24 8.81
N GLY A 12 -12.05 2.63 10.08
CA GLY A 12 -11.52 1.76 11.15
C GLY A 12 -12.41 0.58 11.56
N THR A 13 -13.63 0.46 11.04
CA THR A 13 -14.49 -0.72 11.22
C THR A 13 -14.63 -1.56 9.97
N GLY A 14 -13.92 -1.22 8.89
CA GLY A 14 -13.88 -1.98 7.65
C GLY A 14 -13.10 -3.29 7.75
N ASP A 15 -13.22 -4.14 6.74
CA ASP A 15 -12.57 -5.46 6.72
C ASP A 15 -11.05 -5.39 6.81
N LEU A 16 -10.42 -4.44 6.12
CA LEU A 16 -8.97 -4.25 6.22
C LEU A 16 -8.54 -3.92 7.65
N ALA A 17 -9.25 -2.99 8.29
CA ALA A 17 -8.96 -2.61 9.67
C ALA A 17 -9.14 -3.81 10.63
N LYS A 18 -10.28 -4.50 10.55
CA LYS A 18 -10.60 -5.65 11.41
C LYS A 18 -9.63 -6.82 11.24
N LYS A 19 -9.40 -7.23 9.98
CA LYS A 19 -8.67 -8.46 9.67
C LYS A 19 -7.16 -8.29 9.62
N LYS A 20 -6.66 -7.06 9.40
CA LYS A 20 -5.22 -6.82 9.19
C LYS A 20 -4.64 -5.75 10.10
N LEU A 21 -5.20 -4.52 10.11
CA LEU A 21 -4.55 -3.40 10.81
C LEU A 21 -4.55 -3.59 12.32
N PHE A 22 -5.71 -3.80 12.95
CA PHE A 22 -5.79 -3.95 14.40
C PHE A 22 -5.05 -5.18 14.92
N PRO A 23 -5.14 -6.38 14.30
CA PRO A 23 -4.33 -7.52 14.71
C PRO A 23 -2.82 -7.27 14.59
N SER A 24 -2.39 -6.51 13.57
CA SER A 24 -0.99 -6.15 13.40
C SER A 24 -0.53 -5.13 14.43
N LEU A 25 -1.34 -4.09 14.70
CA LEU A 25 -1.07 -3.11 15.75
C LEU A 25 -0.97 -3.78 17.13
N SER A 26 -1.87 -4.74 17.42
CA SER A 26 -1.84 -5.49 18.68
C SER A 26 -0.53 -6.27 18.84
N ARG A 27 -0.08 -6.95 17.77
CA ARG A 27 1.21 -7.66 17.79
C ARG A 27 2.41 -6.74 17.93
N LEU A 28 2.39 -5.60 17.23
CA LEU A 28 3.48 -4.61 17.32
C LEU A 28 3.53 -3.98 18.72
N TYR A 29 2.37 -3.70 19.30
CA TYR A 29 2.26 -3.14 20.64
C TYR A 29 2.81 -4.12 21.69
N SER A 30 2.38 -5.38 21.67
CA SER A 30 2.84 -6.41 22.59
C SER A 30 4.34 -6.71 22.49
N LYS A 31 4.93 -6.47 21.30
CA LYS A 31 6.38 -6.60 21.09
C LYS A 31 7.19 -5.33 21.41
N GLY A 32 6.54 -4.25 21.87
CA GLY A 32 7.20 -2.99 22.19
C GLY A 32 7.67 -2.16 21.00
N TYR A 33 7.17 -2.44 19.77
CA TYR A 33 7.56 -1.68 18.57
C TYR A 33 6.82 -0.36 18.40
N LEU A 34 5.73 -0.13 19.16
CA LEU A 34 4.94 1.10 19.07
C LEU A 34 5.32 2.11 20.18
N ASN A 35 6.62 2.27 20.43
CA ASN A 35 7.12 3.24 21.38
C ASN A 35 6.77 4.66 20.91
N GLY A 36 6.08 5.41 21.76
CA GLY A 36 5.58 6.76 21.42
C GLY A 36 4.15 6.81 20.94
N LEU A 37 3.48 5.66 20.73
CA LEU A 37 2.04 5.63 20.44
C LEU A 37 1.25 6.20 21.62
N TYR A 38 0.53 7.32 21.37
CA TYR A 38 -0.30 7.98 22.37
C TYR A 38 -1.74 7.50 22.32
N LYS A 39 -2.35 7.54 21.12
CA LYS A 39 -3.75 7.14 20.90
C LYS A 39 -3.93 6.53 19.52
N VAL A 40 -4.94 5.67 19.41
CA VAL A 40 -5.47 5.18 18.14
C VAL A 40 -6.93 5.63 18.04
N TYR A 41 -7.26 6.31 16.96
CA TYR A 41 -8.63 6.75 16.68
C TYR A 41 -9.17 5.95 15.49
N SER A 42 -10.26 5.24 15.73
CA SER A 42 -11.02 4.54 14.69
C SER A 42 -12.15 5.44 14.20
N LEU A 43 -12.11 5.85 12.95
CA LEU A 43 -13.08 6.73 12.32
C LEU A 43 -13.98 5.94 11.37
N ALA A 44 -15.28 5.87 11.64
CA ALA A 44 -16.22 5.13 10.80
C ALA A 44 -17.67 5.59 10.99
N ARG A 45 -18.54 5.23 10.01
CA ARG A 45 -19.98 5.45 10.06
C ARG A 45 -20.74 4.42 10.89
N SER A 46 -20.09 3.28 11.21
CA SER A 46 -20.67 2.18 11.96
C SER A 46 -21.09 2.61 13.37
N LYS A 47 -21.91 1.78 14.00
CA LYS A 47 -22.27 1.96 15.40
C LYS A 47 -21.07 1.67 16.31
N ARG A 48 -21.05 2.31 17.47
CA ARG A 48 -20.01 2.10 18.49
C ARG A 48 -19.92 0.63 18.95
N GLU A 49 -21.03 -0.05 19.01
CA GLU A 49 -21.10 -1.48 19.37
C GLU A 49 -20.26 -2.39 18.45
N ASP A 50 -20.19 -2.07 17.14
CA ASP A 50 -19.35 -2.82 16.21
C ASP A 50 -17.87 -2.56 16.46
N TRP A 51 -17.51 -1.37 16.91
CA TRP A 51 -16.17 -1.02 17.33
C TRP A 51 -15.77 -1.74 18.60
N GLU A 52 -16.64 -1.83 19.59
CA GLU A 52 -16.38 -2.51 20.88
C GLU A 52 -16.04 -3.98 20.66
N LYS A 53 -16.70 -4.65 19.70
CA LYS A 53 -16.36 -6.04 19.31
C LYS A 53 -14.95 -6.19 18.75
N ILE A 54 -14.41 -5.14 18.11
CA ILE A 54 -13.03 -5.14 17.62
C ILE A 54 -12.06 -4.94 18.77
N VAL A 55 -12.31 -3.95 19.61
CA VAL A 55 -11.42 -3.58 20.72
C VAL A 55 -11.24 -4.71 21.73
N CYS A 56 -12.30 -5.46 22.03
CA CYS A 56 -12.22 -6.58 22.99
C CYS A 56 -11.27 -7.71 22.53
N GLN A 57 -10.92 -7.77 21.25
CA GLN A 57 -9.99 -8.76 20.68
C GLN A 57 -8.53 -8.27 20.67
N LEU A 58 -8.28 -7.01 21.03
CA LEU A 58 -6.95 -6.42 21.03
C LEU A 58 -6.20 -6.74 22.34
N ASP A 59 -4.88 -6.53 22.31
CA ASP A 59 -4.09 -6.45 23.53
C ASP A 59 -4.71 -5.43 24.50
N ARG A 60 -4.79 -5.78 25.79
CA ARG A 60 -5.45 -4.94 26.80
C ARG A 60 -4.83 -3.54 26.94
N GLY A 61 -3.52 -3.45 26.77
CA GLY A 61 -2.81 -2.16 26.81
C GLY A 61 -3.17 -1.29 25.61
N LEU A 62 -3.13 -1.87 24.40
CA LEU A 62 -3.53 -1.17 23.18
C LEU A 62 -5.01 -0.79 23.21
N GLY A 63 -5.88 -1.67 23.68
CA GLY A 63 -7.33 -1.41 23.79
C GLY A 63 -7.65 -0.14 24.60
N LYS A 64 -6.88 0.16 25.65
CA LYS A 64 -7.01 1.38 26.44
C LYS A 64 -6.61 2.66 25.69
N LEU A 65 -5.77 2.53 24.66
CA LEU A 65 -5.35 3.65 23.82
C LEU A 65 -6.30 3.89 22.65
N CYS A 66 -7.22 2.95 22.38
CA CYS A 66 -8.13 3.00 21.25
C CYS A 66 -9.38 3.80 21.57
N ASN A 67 -9.78 4.67 20.63
CA ASN A 67 -10.96 5.52 20.72
C ASN A 67 -11.78 5.41 19.42
N PHE A 68 -13.08 5.54 19.52
CA PHE A 68 -13.97 5.55 18.36
C PHE A 68 -14.51 6.98 18.13
N ILE A 69 -14.48 7.42 16.88
CA ILE A 69 -15.05 8.68 16.44
C ILE A 69 -16.07 8.35 15.34
N PRO A 70 -17.38 8.66 15.52
CA PRO A 70 -18.34 8.63 14.43
C PRO A 70 -17.86 9.58 13.32
N PHE A 71 -17.74 9.05 12.10
CA PHE A 71 -17.13 9.82 11.02
C PHE A 71 -17.67 9.40 9.65
N ASP A 72 -18.19 10.37 8.90
CA ASP A 72 -18.50 10.21 7.48
C ASP A 72 -17.51 11.03 6.66
N ALA A 73 -16.76 10.36 5.78
CA ALA A 73 -15.76 10.98 4.92
C ALA A 73 -16.35 12.01 3.93
N LYS A 74 -17.66 11.97 3.69
CA LYS A 74 -18.38 12.93 2.83
C LYS A 74 -18.97 14.12 3.58
N ASP A 75 -19.09 14.04 4.90
CA ASP A 75 -19.69 15.09 5.72
C ASP A 75 -18.63 15.98 6.36
N TRP A 76 -18.62 17.27 6.00
CA TRP A 76 -17.67 18.23 6.56
C TRP A 76 -17.78 18.39 8.07
N ASN A 77 -18.97 18.24 8.66
CA ASN A 77 -19.14 18.32 10.11
C ASN A 77 -18.33 17.25 10.84
N SER A 78 -18.18 16.06 10.24
CA SER A 78 -17.31 15.00 10.78
C SER A 78 -15.84 15.46 10.87
N TYR A 79 -15.36 16.26 9.92
CA TYR A 79 -14.01 16.83 9.97
C TYR A 79 -13.90 17.93 11.03
N LEU A 80 -14.94 18.73 11.25
CA LEU A 80 -14.93 19.73 12.34
C LEU A 80 -14.84 19.07 13.71
N GLU A 81 -15.56 17.97 13.93
CA GLU A 81 -15.44 17.18 15.17
C GLU A 81 -14.04 16.54 15.30
N LEU A 82 -13.47 16.03 14.22
CA LEU A 82 -12.09 15.55 14.20
C LEU A 82 -11.11 16.68 14.56
N GLY A 83 -11.35 17.89 14.09
CA GLY A 83 -10.56 19.07 14.43
C GLY A 83 -10.52 19.37 15.93
N LYS A 84 -11.63 19.19 16.64
CA LYS A 84 -11.67 19.33 18.11
C LYS A 84 -10.76 18.32 18.78
N VAL A 85 -10.77 17.07 18.33
CA VAL A 85 -9.87 16.01 18.84
C VAL A 85 -8.39 16.36 18.57
N ILE A 86 -8.08 16.81 17.35
CA ILE A 86 -6.71 17.18 16.98
C ILE A 86 -6.21 18.37 17.82
N SER A 87 -7.07 19.31 18.18
CA SER A 87 -6.69 20.48 18.99
C SER A 87 -6.15 20.12 20.37
N GLU A 88 -6.53 18.94 20.90
CA GLU A 88 -6.04 18.40 22.18
C GLU A 88 -4.69 17.70 22.05
N LEU A 89 -4.23 17.42 20.82
CA LEU A 89 -3.01 16.64 20.53
C LEU A 89 -1.81 17.55 20.15
N LYS A 90 -1.66 18.68 20.83
CA LYS A 90 -0.60 19.64 20.51
C LYS A 90 0.80 19.02 20.59
N GLY A 91 1.60 19.24 19.55
CA GLY A 91 2.99 18.76 19.45
C GLY A 91 3.16 17.28 19.12
N GLN A 92 2.07 16.52 19.01
CA GLN A 92 2.13 15.12 18.58
C GLN A 92 2.18 14.99 17.05
N GLU A 93 2.82 13.96 16.56
CA GLU A 93 2.74 13.58 15.14
C GLU A 93 1.38 12.91 14.87
N LEU A 94 0.70 13.33 13.81
CA LEU A 94 -0.60 12.80 13.40
C LEU A 94 -0.40 11.89 12.18
N ILE A 95 -0.79 10.62 12.30
CA ILE A 95 -0.71 9.65 11.21
C ILE A 95 -2.13 9.28 10.76
N PHE A 96 -2.48 9.63 9.53
CA PHE A 96 -3.79 9.34 8.95
C PHE A 96 -3.69 8.14 7.99
N PHE A 97 -4.33 7.04 8.34
CA PHE A 97 -4.37 5.83 7.53
C PHE A 97 -5.71 5.73 6.80
N LEU A 98 -5.67 5.79 5.45
CA LEU A 98 -6.87 5.71 4.62
C LEU A 98 -7.25 4.24 4.36
N SER A 99 -8.08 3.67 5.25
CA SER A 99 -8.68 2.33 5.11
C SER A 99 -10.11 2.41 4.58
N LEU A 100 -10.31 3.29 3.59
CA LEU A 100 -11.59 3.60 2.96
C LEU A 100 -11.69 2.96 1.57
N SER A 101 -12.90 3.00 1.00
CA SER A 101 -13.06 2.73 -0.43
C SER A 101 -12.25 3.75 -1.26
N PRO A 102 -11.52 3.32 -2.31
CA PRO A 102 -10.71 4.21 -3.15
C PRO A 102 -11.49 5.38 -3.76
N TYR A 103 -12.80 5.22 -3.98
CA TYR A 103 -13.68 6.28 -4.46
C TYR A 103 -13.82 7.47 -3.49
N LEU A 104 -13.43 7.29 -2.23
CA LEU A 104 -13.47 8.34 -1.21
C LEU A 104 -12.11 9.01 -0.99
N PHE A 105 -11.03 8.53 -1.61
CA PHE A 105 -9.69 9.05 -1.33
C PHE A 105 -9.55 10.52 -1.70
N GLU A 106 -9.96 10.92 -2.90
CA GLU A 106 -9.82 12.31 -3.35
C GLU A 106 -10.52 13.30 -2.41
N ASP A 107 -11.79 13.04 -2.10
CA ASP A 107 -12.58 13.90 -1.21
C ASP A 107 -12.04 13.91 0.21
N THR A 108 -11.64 12.73 0.70
CA THR A 108 -11.04 12.60 2.04
C THR A 108 -9.73 13.39 2.15
N VAL A 109 -8.84 13.28 1.16
CA VAL A 109 -7.57 14.02 1.14
C VAL A 109 -7.81 15.53 1.08
N ARG A 110 -8.78 15.99 0.26
CA ARG A 110 -9.14 17.41 0.17
C ARG A 110 -9.67 17.95 1.50
N ASN A 111 -10.63 17.25 2.10
CA ASN A 111 -11.25 17.68 3.34
C ASN A 111 -10.28 17.63 4.52
N LEU A 112 -9.50 16.53 4.61
CA LEU A 112 -8.46 16.40 5.64
C LEU A 112 -7.39 17.49 5.48
N GLY A 113 -6.92 17.71 4.23
CA GLY A 113 -5.96 18.76 3.94
C GLY A 113 -6.45 20.16 4.25
N ARG A 114 -7.74 20.45 4.02
CA ARG A 114 -8.37 21.73 4.41
C ARG A 114 -8.40 21.88 5.93
N LEU A 115 -8.84 20.84 6.65
CA LEU A 115 -8.84 20.83 8.11
C LEU A 115 -7.46 21.08 8.68
N LEU A 116 -6.45 20.38 8.18
CA LEU A 116 -5.10 20.39 8.73
C LEU A 116 -4.30 21.68 8.47
N ARG A 117 -4.82 22.61 7.66
CA ARG A 117 -4.18 23.93 7.45
C ARG A 117 -4.01 24.74 8.73
N ASP A 118 -4.94 24.60 9.64
CA ASP A 118 -4.98 25.36 10.88
C ASP A 118 -4.19 24.69 12.03
N PHE A 119 -3.53 23.56 11.73
CA PHE A 119 -2.75 22.79 12.71
C PHE A 119 -1.27 22.73 12.33
N THR A 120 -0.40 22.93 13.33
CA THR A 120 1.06 22.89 13.16
C THR A 120 1.69 21.53 13.51
N ASN A 121 0.86 20.53 13.80
CA ASN A 121 1.34 19.19 14.12
C ASN A 121 2.12 18.59 12.94
N PRO A 122 3.26 17.91 13.16
CA PRO A 122 3.84 17.02 12.19
C PRO A 122 2.78 15.98 11.77
N ARG A 123 2.71 15.68 10.49
CA ARG A 123 1.64 14.82 9.97
C ARG A 123 2.13 13.88 8.89
N LYS A 124 1.46 12.75 8.77
CA LYS A 124 1.68 11.76 7.72
C LYS A 124 0.35 11.26 7.21
N ILE A 125 0.27 11.01 5.91
CA ILE A 125 -0.89 10.38 5.28
C ILE A 125 -0.47 9.07 4.63
N VAL A 126 -1.18 8.01 4.95
CA VAL A 126 -0.92 6.65 4.46
C VAL A 126 -2.06 6.25 3.54
N VAL A 127 -1.73 5.98 2.28
CA VAL A 127 -2.68 5.64 1.23
C VAL A 127 -2.43 4.21 0.77
N GLU A 128 -3.48 3.39 0.83
CA GLU A 128 -3.49 2.01 0.35
C GLU A 128 -3.79 1.92 -1.14
N LYS A 129 -3.49 0.77 -1.74
CA LYS A 129 -3.93 0.49 -3.10
C LYS A 129 -5.45 0.27 -3.18
N PRO A 130 -6.07 0.52 -4.35
CA PRO A 130 -5.47 1.04 -5.57
C PRO A 130 -5.20 2.54 -5.50
N PHE A 131 -4.03 2.95 -5.98
CA PHE A 131 -3.67 4.37 -6.11
C PHE A 131 -4.14 4.89 -7.48
N GLY A 132 -5.45 5.16 -7.58
CA GLY A 132 -6.13 5.38 -8.85
C GLY A 132 -6.48 4.07 -9.57
N PHE A 133 -7.27 4.17 -10.64
CA PHE A 133 -7.70 3.04 -11.48
C PHE A 133 -6.96 2.99 -12.83
N ASP A 134 -6.39 4.12 -13.23
CA ASP A 134 -5.59 4.35 -14.41
C ASP A 134 -4.56 5.46 -14.18
N LEU A 135 -3.71 5.72 -15.17
CA LEU A 135 -2.67 6.75 -15.07
C LEU A 135 -3.25 8.15 -14.79
N ALA A 136 -4.39 8.49 -15.40
CA ALA A 136 -5.00 9.81 -15.25
C ALA A 136 -5.52 10.01 -13.81
N SER A 137 -6.24 9.03 -13.27
CA SER A 137 -6.75 9.07 -11.89
C SER A 137 -5.63 8.99 -10.86
N ALA A 138 -4.55 8.22 -11.13
CA ALA A 138 -3.39 8.17 -10.26
C ALA A 138 -2.66 9.52 -10.19
N LYS A 139 -2.45 10.17 -11.34
CA LYS A 139 -1.88 11.53 -11.40
C LYS A 139 -2.76 12.53 -10.66
N ARG A 140 -4.06 12.51 -10.90
CA ARG A 140 -5.01 13.41 -10.22
C ARG A 140 -5.00 13.24 -8.70
N LEU A 141 -5.01 12.00 -8.20
CA LEU A 141 -4.90 11.75 -6.75
C LEU A 141 -3.56 12.25 -6.19
N ASN A 142 -2.47 12.05 -6.94
CA ASN A 142 -1.16 12.55 -6.57
C ASN A 142 -1.10 14.08 -6.50
N ASP A 143 -1.67 14.77 -7.50
CA ASP A 143 -1.77 16.24 -7.53
C ASP A 143 -2.60 16.78 -6.36
N ILE A 144 -3.66 16.06 -5.97
CA ILE A 144 -4.46 16.43 -4.81
C ILE A 144 -3.65 16.27 -3.52
N LEU A 145 -2.91 15.17 -3.36
CA LEU A 145 -2.02 14.97 -2.21
C LEU A 145 -1.00 16.11 -2.10
N TYR A 146 -0.31 16.46 -3.17
CA TYR A 146 0.70 17.53 -3.17
C TYR A 146 0.17 18.93 -2.90
N ARG A 147 -1.13 19.18 -3.02
CA ARG A 147 -1.74 20.46 -2.61
C ARG A 147 -1.77 20.66 -1.10
N TYR A 148 -1.71 19.57 -0.33
CA TYR A 148 -1.92 19.60 1.11
C TYR A 148 -0.80 18.97 1.92
N PHE A 149 0.01 18.10 1.32
CA PHE A 149 1.08 17.35 1.94
C PHE A 149 2.35 17.45 1.11
N ILE A 150 3.50 17.50 1.75
CA ILE A 150 4.80 17.32 1.08
C ILE A 150 5.11 15.83 0.90
N GLU A 151 6.06 15.48 0.01
CA GLU A 151 6.35 14.07 -0.29
C GLU A 151 6.77 13.28 0.95
N ASP A 152 7.50 13.88 1.87
CA ASP A 152 7.95 13.23 3.12
C ASP A 152 6.79 12.96 4.11
N GLU A 153 5.63 13.55 3.89
CA GLU A 153 4.40 13.30 4.63
C GLU A 153 3.52 12.20 3.99
N ILE A 154 3.81 11.78 2.73
CA ILE A 154 2.95 10.88 1.94
C ILE A 154 3.54 9.47 1.88
N TYR A 155 2.81 8.50 2.37
CA TYR A 155 3.17 7.09 2.36
C TYR A 155 2.20 6.30 1.48
N ARG A 156 2.67 5.87 0.30
CA ARG A 156 1.94 4.99 -0.61
C ARG A 156 2.34 3.56 -0.32
N ILE A 157 1.43 2.77 0.22
CA ILE A 157 1.75 1.42 0.69
C ILE A 157 1.57 0.38 -0.42
N ASP A 158 2.59 -0.46 -0.58
CA ASP A 158 2.50 -1.76 -1.24
C ASP A 158 2.87 -2.85 -0.23
N HIS A 159 1.87 -3.63 0.20
CA HIS A 159 2.05 -4.64 1.24
C HIS A 159 2.97 -5.82 0.82
N PHE A 160 3.20 -6.02 -0.49
CA PHE A 160 4.17 -7.00 -0.96
C PHE A 160 5.59 -6.64 -0.52
N LEU A 161 5.93 -5.36 -0.49
CA LEU A 161 7.24 -4.90 -0.04
C LEU A 161 7.53 -5.18 1.44
N GLY A 162 6.48 -5.44 2.22
CA GLY A 162 6.60 -5.85 3.63
C GLY A 162 6.73 -7.37 3.84
N LYS A 163 6.67 -8.19 2.77
CA LYS A 163 6.86 -9.64 2.89
C LYS A 163 8.33 -9.98 3.07
N ASP A 164 8.63 -10.85 4.02
CA ASP A 164 10.02 -11.29 4.32
C ASP A 164 10.75 -11.79 3.08
N THR A 165 10.06 -12.55 2.22
CA THR A 165 10.62 -13.06 0.96
C THR A 165 11.08 -11.96 0.01
N ILE A 166 10.37 -10.82 -0.02
CA ILE A 166 10.74 -9.69 -0.87
C ILE A 166 11.87 -8.89 -0.22
N GLN A 167 11.81 -8.67 1.09
CA GLN A 167 12.89 -8.00 1.83
C GLN A 167 14.19 -8.81 1.80
N ASN A 168 14.11 -10.13 1.76
CA ASN A 168 15.28 -10.99 1.63
C ASN A 168 16.04 -10.80 0.32
N ILE A 169 15.40 -10.29 -0.76
CA ILE A 169 16.11 -9.91 -2.00
C ILE A 169 17.16 -8.84 -1.70
N PHE A 170 16.83 -7.85 -0.87
CA PHE A 170 17.77 -6.81 -0.45
C PHE A 170 18.95 -7.39 0.33
N SER A 171 18.66 -8.25 1.31
CA SER A 171 19.71 -8.89 2.11
C SER A 171 20.60 -9.81 1.25
N LEU A 172 20.01 -10.58 0.34
CA LEU A 172 20.75 -11.45 -0.57
C LEU A 172 21.70 -10.65 -1.45
N ARG A 173 21.21 -9.58 -2.08
CA ARG A 173 21.98 -8.78 -3.03
C ARG A 173 22.98 -7.86 -2.34
N PHE A 174 22.51 -7.05 -1.40
CA PHE A 174 23.30 -5.91 -0.90
C PHE A 174 24.06 -6.17 0.39
N SER A 175 23.79 -7.29 1.07
CA SER A 175 24.62 -7.75 2.20
C SER A 175 25.65 -8.82 1.81
N ASN A 176 25.66 -9.26 0.56
CA ASN A 176 26.55 -10.32 0.08
C ASN A 176 27.22 -9.93 -1.24
N THR A 177 28.47 -9.51 -1.17
CA THR A 177 29.26 -9.07 -2.34
C THR A 177 29.40 -10.14 -3.42
N ILE A 178 29.39 -11.42 -3.05
CA ILE A 178 29.47 -12.54 -4.00
C ILE A 178 28.28 -12.54 -4.95
N PHE A 179 27.05 -12.37 -4.42
CA PHE A 179 25.85 -12.35 -5.25
C PHE A 179 25.76 -11.09 -6.09
N GLU A 180 26.06 -9.93 -5.52
CA GLU A 180 25.98 -8.67 -6.28
C GLU A 180 26.96 -8.65 -7.47
N GLY A 181 28.15 -9.26 -7.33
CA GLY A 181 29.14 -9.36 -8.42
C GLY A 181 28.65 -10.16 -9.64
N ILE A 182 27.78 -11.14 -9.44
CA ILE A 182 27.24 -11.99 -10.51
C ILE A 182 25.79 -11.62 -10.89
N TRP A 183 25.21 -10.59 -10.29
CA TRP A 183 23.81 -10.17 -10.49
C TRP A 183 23.65 -9.26 -11.71
N ASN A 184 23.99 -9.78 -12.88
CA ASN A 184 24.00 -9.03 -14.12
C ASN A 184 23.93 -9.94 -15.36
N LYS A 185 23.81 -9.34 -16.53
CA LYS A 185 23.68 -10.00 -17.84
C LYS A 185 24.80 -10.98 -18.22
N ASN A 186 25.96 -10.93 -17.58
CA ASN A 186 27.06 -11.83 -17.92
C ASN A 186 26.91 -13.20 -17.27
N PHE A 187 26.08 -13.28 -16.21
CA PHE A 187 25.91 -14.51 -15.41
C PHE A 187 24.45 -14.97 -15.33
N ILE A 188 23.49 -14.06 -15.59
CA ILE A 188 22.05 -14.37 -15.49
C ILE A 188 21.45 -14.47 -16.89
N ASP A 189 20.94 -15.63 -17.23
CA ASP A 189 20.27 -15.90 -18.50
C ASP A 189 18.87 -15.29 -18.55
N HIS A 190 18.08 -15.48 -17.49
CA HIS A 190 16.75 -14.88 -17.37
C HIS A 190 16.32 -14.76 -15.90
N VAL A 191 15.26 -13.98 -15.66
CA VAL A 191 14.65 -13.83 -14.33
C VAL A 191 13.16 -14.17 -14.41
N GLN A 192 12.67 -14.96 -13.46
CA GLN A 192 11.25 -15.28 -13.33
C GLN A 192 10.73 -14.76 -11.99
N ILE A 193 9.70 -13.92 -12.03
CA ILE A 193 8.98 -13.42 -10.86
C ILE A 193 7.57 -13.97 -10.95
N VAL A 194 7.23 -14.89 -10.05
CA VAL A 194 5.98 -15.64 -10.08
C VAL A 194 5.21 -15.42 -8.78
N ALA A 195 3.96 -14.99 -8.90
CA ALA A 195 3.05 -14.77 -7.77
C ALA A 195 1.66 -15.33 -8.13
N LEU A 196 1.46 -16.62 -7.88
CA LEU A 196 0.22 -17.33 -8.16
C LEU A 196 -0.54 -17.62 -6.87
N GLU A 197 -1.87 -17.50 -6.92
CA GLU A 197 -2.78 -17.84 -5.82
C GLU A 197 -3.59 -19.10 -6.16
N LYS A 198 -3.89 -19.91 -5.13
CA LYS A 198 -4.66 -21.16 -5.29
C LYS A 198 -6.16 -20.93 -5.19
N VAL A 199 -6.57 -19.80 -4.60
CA VAL A 199 -7.98 -19.47 -4.36
C VAL A 199 -8.50 -18.57 -5.47
N GLY A 200 -9.80 -18.72 -5.80
CA GLY A 200 -10.50 -17.85 -6.75
C GLY A 200 -10.78 -16.45 -6.18
N VAL A 201 -11.64 -15.71 -6.86
CA VAL A 201 -11.98 -14.33 -6.45
C VAL A 201 -12.94 -14.29 -5.26
N GLU A 202 -13.63 -15.40 -4.99
CA GLU A 202 -14.59 -15.55 -3.88
C GLU A 202 -15.57 -14.35 -3.80
N GLY A 203 -15.85 -13.84 -2.62
CA GLY A 203 -16.77 -12.71 -2.41
C GLY A 203 -16.33 -11.35 -2.97
N ARG A 204 -15.20 -11.27 -3.69
CA ARG A 204 -14.67 -10.04 -4.31
C ARG A 204 -14.94 -9.96 -5.81
N GLY A 205 -15.74 -10.84 -6.38
CA GLY A 205 -15.95 -10.97 -7.83
C GLY A 205 -16.33 -9.66 -8.53
N GLU A 206 -17.25 -8.87 -7.97
CA GLU A 206 -17.66 -7.59 -8.56
C GLU A 206 -16.51 -6.56 -8.65
N PHE A 207 -15.66 -6.51 -7.64
CA PHE A 207 -14.48 -5.65 -7.64
C PHE A 207 -13.42 -6.16 -8.62
N TYR A 208 -13.10 -7.46 -8.53
CA TYR A 208 -12.04 -8.06 -9.34
C TYR A 208 -12.35 -8.00 -10.84
N ASP A 209 -13.61 -8.17 -11.21
CA ASP A 209 -14.05 -8.11 -12.60
C ASP A 209 -13.84 -6.73 -13.27
N LYS A 210 -13.73 -5.67 -12.47
CA LYS A 210 -13.40 -4.32 -12.93
C LYS A 210 -11.89 -4.06 -13.00
N VAL A 211 -11.07 -4.88 -12.34
CA VAL A 211 -9.64 -4.64 -12.15
C VAL A 211 -8.77 -5.61 -12.96
N GLY A 212 -8.97 -6.92 -12.78
CA GLY A 212 -8.19 -7.98 -13.40
C GLY A 212 -6.76 -8.14 -12.84
N ALA A 213 -6.10 -9.23 -13.22
CA ALA A 213 -4.76 -9.58 -12.75
C ALA A 213 -3.69 -8.53 -13.13
N ILE A 214 -3.83 -7.89 -14.29
CA ILE A 214 -2.86 -6.88 -14.72
C ILE A 214 -2.85 -5.69 -13.77
N ARG A 215 -4.02 -5.12 -13.44
CA ARG A 215 -4.09 -3.96 -12.53
C ARG A 215 -3.93 -4.35 -11.07
N ASP A 216 -4.43 -5.54 -10.67
CA ASP A 216 -4.34 -5.95 -9.27
C ASP A 216 -2.94 -6.41 -8.86
N MET A 217 -2.19 -7.01 -9.77
CA MET A 217 -0.91 -7.63 -9.45
C MET A 217 0.26 -7.12 -10.29
N LEU A 218 0.14 -7.16 -11.63
CA LEU A 218 1.28 -6.93 -12.50
C LEU A 218 1.78 -5.49 -12.43
N GLN A 219 0.90 -4.50 -12.62
CA GLN A 219 1.30 -3.08 -12.69
C GLN A 219 1.69 -2.46 -11.33
N ASN A 220 1.54 -3.18 -10.23
CA ASN A 220 1.97 -2.71 -8.92
C ASN A 220 2.96 -3.68 -8.27
N HIS A 221 2.51 -4.75 -7.63
CA HIS A 221 3.36 -5.66 -6.86
C HIS A 221 4.50 -6.27 -7.67
N MET A 222 4.20 -6.75 -8.91
CA MET A 222 5.20 -7.40 -9.73
C MET A 222 6.24 -6.41 -10.28
N LEU A 223 5.82 -5.18 -10.65
CA LEU A 223 6.75 -4.12 -11.03
C LEU A 223 7.62 -3.65 -9.84
N GLN A 224 7.10 -3.67 -8.61
CA GLN A 224 7.91 -3.40 -7.42
C GLN A 224 8.96 -4.49 -7.20
N MET A 225 8.57 -5.76 -7.35
CA MET A 225 9.51 -6.88 -7.26
C MET A 225 10.56 -6.84 -8.37
N LEU A 226 10.14 -6.53 -9.62
CA LEU A 226 11.06 -6.29 -10.72
C LEU A 226 12.07 -5.20 -10.37
N ALA A 227 11.59 -4.05 -9.88
CA ALA A 227 12.46 -2.95 -9.50
C ALA A 227 13.48 -3.35 -8.44
N PHE A 228 13.07 -4.06 -7.38
CA PHE A 228 13.97 -4.56 -6.34
C PHE A 228 15.00 -5.58 -6.86
N THR A 229 14.57 -6.42 -7.79
CA THR A 229 15.44 -7.43 -8.40
C THR A 229 16.47 -6.79 -9.33
N ALA A 230 16.06 -5.74 -10.08
CA ALA A 230 16.86 -5.20 -11.18
C ALA A 230 17.61 -3.89 -10.86
N MET A 231 17.32 -3.23 -9.73
CA MET A 231 17.93 -1.93 -9.39
C MET A 231 19.44 -2.05 -9.11
N GLU A 232 20.15 -0.94 -9.28
CA GLU A 232 21.53 -0.82 -8.80
C GLU A 232 21.56 -0.75 -7.27
N PRO A 233 22.70 -1.09 -6.61
CA PRO A 233 22.87 -0.84 -5.20
C PRO A 233 22.65 0.65 -4.91
N PRO A 234 21.76 0.99 -3.94
CA PRO A 234 21.56 2.39 -3.59
C PRO A 234 22.81 2.94 -2.89
N ALA A 235 23.12 4.21 -3.10
CA ALA A 235 24.28 4.86 -2.49
C ALA A 235 24.22 4.82 -0.94
N LEU A 236 23.02 4.90 -0.38
CA LEU A 236 22.73 4.70 1.05
C LEU A 236 21.46 3.86 1.17
N MET A 237 21.34 3.07 2.26
CA MET A 237 20.14 2.28 2.56
C MET A 237 19.04 3.16 3.19
N GLU A 238 18.72 4.26 2.52
CA GLU A 238 17.69 5.22 2.88
C GLU A 238 16.60 5.25 1.81
N GLU A 239 15.39 5.60 2.21
CA GLU A 239 14.18 5.57 1.37
C GLU A 239 14.34 6.29 0.04
N ARG A 240 14.95 7.48 0.04
CA ARG A 240 15.15 8.32 -1.14
C ARG A 240 16.04 7.61 -2.18
N PHE A 241 17.19 7.10 -1.74
CA PHE A 241 18.15 6.45 -2.66
C PHE A 241 17.60 5.14 -3.23
N ILE A 242 16.87 4.35 -2.40
CA ILE A 242 16.19 3.14 -2.88
C ILE A 242 15.11 3.51 -3.93
N ARG A 243 14.34 4.57 -3.68
CA ARG A 243 13.31 5.04 -4.61
C ARG A 243 13.90 5.50 -5.94
N ASP A 244 15.00 6.23 -5.91
CA ASP A 244 15.68 6.72 -7.10
C ASP A 244 16.18 5.56 -7.98
N GLU A 245 16.76 4.52 -7.40
CA GLU A 245 17.20 3.34 -8.16
C GLU A 245 16.02 2.55 -8.74
N LYS A 246 14.91 2.41 -8.01
CA LYS A 246 13.68 1.80 -8.54
C LYS A 246 13.13 2.57 -9.75
N VAL A 247 13.13 3.89 -9.68
CA VAL A 247 12.66 4.76 -10.78
C VAL A 247 13.52 4.56 -12.03
N LYS A 248 14.84 4.40 -11.89
CA LYS A 248 15.72 4.12 -13.04
C LYS A 248 15.35 2.80 -13.73
N VAL A 249 15.08 1.76 -12.97
CA VAL A 249 14.62 0.48 -13.54
C VAL A 249 13.31 0.66 -14.29
N LEU A 250 12.29 1.23 -13.63
CA LEU A 250 10.95 1.35 -14.21
C LEU A 250 10.92 2.23 -15.46
N ARG A 251 11.75 3.27 -15.56
CA ARG A 251 11.89 4.12 -16.75
C ARG A 251 12.50 3.39 -17.95
N ASN A 252 13.31 2.37 -17.70
CA ASN A 252 13.98 1.58 -18.73
C ASN A 252 13.32 0.20 -18.91
N THR A 253 12.09 -0.01 -18.40
CA THR A 253 11.36 -1.26 -18.55
C THR A 253 10.42 -1.18 -19.74
N GLU A 254 10.53 -2.16 -20.65
CA GLU A 254 9.68 -2.30 -21.82
C GLU A 254 8.98 -3.65 -21.82
N ILE A 255 7.67 -3.64 -22.10
CA ILE A 255 6.89 -4.87 -22.27
C ILE A 255 7.02 -5.35 -23.69
N HIS A 256 7.71 -6.49 -23.88
CA HIS A 256 7.89 -7.10 -25.20
C HIS A 256 6.69 -7.98 -25.60
N ARG A 257 6.15 -8.75 -24.65
CA ARG A 257 5.01 -9.64 -24.90
C ARG A 257 4.16 -9.77 -23.65
N LEU A 258 2.84 -9.79 -23.85
CA LEU A 258 1.88 -10.01 -22.77
C LEU A 258 0.91 -11.12 -23.18
N ILE A 259 0.79 -12.14 -22.34
CA ILE A 259 -0.20 -13.22 -22.47
C ILE A 259 -1.20 -13.03 -21.34
N ARG A 260 -2.49 -13.16 -21.65
CA ARG A 260 -3.58 -13.11 -20.70
C ARG A 260 -4.36 -14.41 -20.74
N GLY A 261 -4.84 -14.83 -19.61
CA GLY A 261 -5.69 -16.00 -19.49
C GLY A 261 -6.75 -15.80 -18.41
N ARG A 262 -7.59 -16.79 -18.28
CA ARG A 262 -8.63 -16.83 -17.27
C ARG A 262 -8.81 -18.27 -16.82
N TYR A 263 -8.99 -18.53 -15.52
CA TYR A 263 -9.24 -19.87 -15.04
C TYR A 263 -10.65 -20.31 -15.39
N GLU A 264 -10.81 -21.61 -15.54
CA GLU A 264 -12.09 -22.24 -15.79
C GLU A 264 -13.06 -21.98 -14.63
N GLY A 265 -14.32 -21.65 -14.96
CA GLY A 265 -15.34 -21.34 -13.95
C GLY A 265 -15.40 -19.89 -13.46
N TYR A 266 -14.44 -19.03 -13.84
CA TYR A 266 -14.42 -17.61 -13.39
C TYR A 266 -15.73 -16.87 -13.68
N THR A 267 -16.27 -16.99 -14.90
CA THR A 267 -17.51 -16.29 -15.30
C THR A 267 -18.72 -16.72 -14.46
N LEU A 268 -18.77 -17.98 -14.08
CA LEU A 268 -19.81 -18.52 -13.18
C LEU A 268 -19.62 -17.95 -11.76
N GLU A 269 -18.38 -17.90 -11.26
CA GLU A 269 -18.07 -17.38 -9.94
C GLU A 269 -18.41 -15.88 -9.78
N VAL A 270 -18.21 -15.07 -10.82
CA VAL A 270 -18.56 -13.64 -10.78
C VAL A 270 -19.97 -13.33 -11.25
N GLY A 271 -20.72 -14.34 -11.75
CA GLY A 271 -22.09 -14.18 -12.26
C GLY A 271 -22.18 -13.34 -13.55
N LYS A 272 -21.13 -13.37 -14.40
CA LYS A 272 -21.03 -12.60 -15.64
C LYS A 272 -20.48 -13.47 -16.77
N GLU A 273 -21.36 -14.02 -17.59
CA GLU A 273 -20.97 -14.92 -18.68
C GLU A 273 -20.10 -14.25 -19.75
N ASP A 274 -20.31 -12.97 -20.02
CA ASP A 274 -19.60 -12.16 -21.02
C ASP A 274 -18.33 -11.47 -20.50
N SER A 275 -17.94 -11.71 -19.25
CA SER A 275 -16.72 -11.12 -18.67
C SER A 275 -15.50 -11.46 -19.52
N LYS A 276 -14.69 -10.44 -19.81
CA LYS A 276 -13.41 -10.54 -20.51
C LYS A 276 -12.21 -10.28 -19.59
N THR A 277 -12.45 -10.20 -18.30
CA THR A 277 -11.42 -9.90 -17.30
C THR A 277 -10.47 -11.08 -17.17
N GLU A 278 -9.20 -10.78 -17.25
CA GLU A 278 -8.12 -11.75 -17.07
C GLU A 278 -7.89 -12.04 -15.57
N THR A 279 -7.65 -13.33 -15.28
CA THR A 279 -7.24 -13.82 -13.95
C THR A 279 -5.81 -14.35 -13.96
N PHE A 280 -5.18 -14.34 -15.12
CA PHE A 280 -3.79 -14.69 -15.33
C PHE A 280 -3.17 -13.69 -16.30
N ALA A 281 -1.95 -13.27 -15.98
CA ALA A 281 -1.13 -12.46 -16.84
C ALA A 281 0.33 -12.92 -16.77
N CYS A 282 0.95 -13.07 -17.96
CA CYS A 282 2.38 -13.31 -18.06
C CYS A 282 2.99 -12.29 -19.02
N ALA A 283 3.87 -11.44 -18.50
CA ALA A 283 4.57 -10.44 -19.25
C ALA A 283 6.05 -10.81 -19.41
N LYS A 284 6.56 -10.83 -20.65
CA LYS A 284 7.98 -10.79 -20.94
C LYS A 284 8.40 -9.33 -21.05
N VAL A 285 9.32 -8.91 -20.19
CA VAL A 285 9.78 -7.53 -20.15
C VAL A 285 11.29 -7.46 -20.29
N TRP A 286 11.80 -6.35 -20.81
CA TRP A 286 13.20 -6.00 -20.86
C TRP A 286 13.47 -4.83 -19.93
N VAL A 287 14.65 -4.83 -19.32
CA VAL A 287 15.19 -3.67 -18.60
C VAL A 287 16.40 -3.19 -19.38
N GLU A 288 16.18 -2.12 -20.17
CA GLU A 288 17.16 -1.59 -21.11
C GLU A 288 18.18 -0.71 -20.39
N ASN A 289 19.13 -1.36 -19.70
CA ASN A 289 20.27 -0.73 -19.05
C ASN A 289 21.52 -1.61 -19.18
N PHE A 290 22.68 -1.08 -18.76
CA PHE A 290 23.96 -1.80 -18.88
C PHE A 290 24.00 -3.11 -18.10
N ARG A 291 23.28 -3.22 -16.98
CA ARG A 291 23.23 -4.42 -16.14
C ARG A 291 22.43 -5.55 -16.79
N TRP A 292 21.32 -5.23 -17.46
CA TRP A 292 20.30 -6.21 -17.84
C TRP A 292 20.02 -6.32 -19.33
N GLN A 293 20.66 -5.52 -20.17
CA GLN A 293 20.43 -5.56 -21.62
C GLN A 293 20.60 -6.98 -22.16
N GLY A 294 19.54 -7.48 -22.82
CA GLY A 294 19.48 -8.83 -23.37
C GLY A 294 18.99 -9.92 -22.40
N VAL A 295 18.77 -9.63 -21.12
CA VAL A 295 18.21 -10.56 -20.13
C VAL A 295 16.71 -10.39 -20.04
N PRO A 296 15.89 -11.41 -20.41
CA PRO A 296 14.46 -11.35 -20.26
C PRO A 296 14.00 -11.54 -18.82
N PHE A 297 13.02 -10.73 -18.42
CA PHE A 297 12.28 -10.90 -17.17
C PHE A 297 10.88 -11.40 -17.50
N TYR A 298 10.45 -12.46 -16.83
CA TYR A 298 9.10 -13.02 -16.95
C TYR A 298 8.32 -12.72 -15.67
N LEU A 299 7.28 -11.90 -15.78
CA LEU A 299 6.39 -11.56 -14.68
C LEU A 299 5.10 -12.34 -14.83
N MET A 300 4.78 -13.24 -13.90
CA MET A 300 3.65 -14.16 -14.01
C MET A 300 2.78 -14.09 -12.74
N THR A 301 1.52 -13.84 -12.92
CA THR A 301 0.54 -13.77 -11.83
C THR A 301 -0.81 -14.37 -12.25
#